data_52f5dce3d68c6dfd3c66b1beb940caab
#
_entry.id   52f5dce3d68c6dfd3c66b1beb940caab
#
_cell.length_a   1.000
_cell.length_b   1.000
_cell.length_c   1.000
_cell.angle_alpha   90.00
_cell.angle_beta   90.00
_cell.angle_gamma   90.00
#
_symmetry.space_group_name_H-M   'P 1'
#
loop_
_entity.id
_entity.type
_entity.pdbx_description
1 polymer ?
#
loop_
_entity_poly.entity_id
_entity_poly.type
_entity_poly.pdbx_seq_one_letter_code
_entity_poly.pdbx_strand_id
1 'polypeptide(L)'
;MCLAHLAAAAALVGQQKPPGSSDSPNDWVCPMDPDVHAAKPGVCPRCGMKLVLHVPDRVEYPLEVTTSPEALRPGEAATLILRVLDPETSRPVRRFDIVHEKLMHLFLVSENLEYFLHDHPVPQDDGSFRLSVKLPYGGMYRMLADFYPAGSVPQL
;
A
#
# COMPACT_ATOMS: atom_id res chain seq x y z
N MET A 1 7.27 35.15 -39.42
CA MET A 1 6.56 33.90 -38.99
C MET A 1 6.81 33.70 -37.51
N CYS A 2 5.84 34.13 -36.66
CA CYS A 2 5.94 33.97 -35.19
C CYS A 2 5.26 32.66 -34.84
N LEU A 3 6.02 31.70 -34.23
CA LEU A 3 5.46 30.53 -33.58
C LEU A 3 5.09 30.89 -32.15
N ALA A 4 3.81 30.87 -31.85
CA ALA A 4 3.30 30.98 -30.49
C ALA A 4 3.37 29.61 -29.82
N HIS A 5 4.12 29.52 -28.70
CA HIS A 5 4.14 28.35 -27.84
C HIS A 5 2.95 28.43 -26.87
N LEU A 6 2.00 27.52 -27.04
CA LEU A 6 0.93 27.31 -26.07
C LEU A 6 1.49 26.47 -24.90
N ALA A 7 1.65 27.07 -23.74
CA ALA A 7 1.93 26.35 -22.49
C ALA A 7 0.62 25.83 -21.92
N ALA A 8 0.43 24.50 -21.91
CA ALA A 8 -0.66 23.85 -21.24
C ALA A 8 -0.36 23.81 -19.73
N ALA A 9 -1.10 24.59 -18.95
CA ALA A 9 -1.08 24.50 -17.49
C ALA A 9 -1.89 23.27 -17.06
N ALA A 10 -1.21 22.24 -16.55
CA ALA A 10 -1.86 21.13 -15.89
C ALA A 10 -2.37 21.61 -14.52
N ALA A 11 -3.67 21.70 -14.34
CA ALA A 11 -4.31 21.96 -13.07
C ALA A 11 -4.16 20.71 -12.18
N LEU A 12 -3.36 20.81 -11.11
CA LEU A 12 -3.36 19.86 -10.00
C LEU A 12 -4.72 19.96 -9.29
N VAL A 13 -5.58 19.00 -9.55
CA VAL A 13 -6.79 18.80 -8.76
C VAL A 13 -6.35 18.22 -7.42
N GLY A 14 -6.19 19.08 -6.43
CA GLY A 14 -5.99 18.66 -5.05
C GLY A 14 -7.21 17.86 -4.58
N GLN A 15 -7.02 16.60 -4.22
CA GLN A 15 -8.04 15.81 -3.55
C GLN A 15 -8.27 16.44 -2.17
N GLN A 16 -9.40 17.13 -2.02
CA GLN A 16 -9.83 17.65 -0.74
C GLN A 16 -10.30 16.46 0.11
N LYS A 17 -9.66 16.27 1.28
CA LYS A 17 -10.14 15.36 2.33
C LYS A 17 -11.62 15.68 2.61
N PRO A 18 -12.53 14.68 2.59
CA PRO A 18 -13.94 14.95 2.88
C PRO A 18 -14.09 15.52 4.30
N PRO A 19 -14.94 16.53 4.50
CA PRO A 19 -15.17 17.11 5.82
C PRO A 19 -15.84 16.07 6.72
N GLY A 20 -15.15 15.65 7.79
CA GLY A 20 -15.72 14.79 8.82
C GLY A 20 -14.86 13.59 9.24
N SER A 21 -13.72 13.31 8.64
CA SER A 21 -12.84 12.23 9.11
C SER A 21 -12.11 12.68 10.38
N SER A 22 -12.59 12.26 11.55
CA SER A 22 -11.83 12.37 12.78
C SER A 22 -10.96 11.11 12.90
N ASP A 23 -9.64 11.27 12.87
CA ASP A 23 -8.66 10.19 13.10
C ASP A 23 -8.58 9.82 14.61
N SER A 24 -9.70 9.94 15.33
CA SER A 24 -9.75 9.61 16.75
C SER A 24 -9.92 8.09 16.92
N PRO A 25 -9.10 7.42 17.76
CA PRO A 25 -9.19 5.98 17.97
C PRO A 25 -10.53 5.51 18.57
N ASN A 26 -11.40 6.42 18.94
CA ASN A 26 -12.74 6.15 19.49
C ASN A 26 -13.85 6.86 18.68
N ASP A 27 -13.71 6.92 17.37
CA ASP A 27 -14.74 7.44 16.49
C ASP A 27 -15.76 6.36 16.14
N TRP A 28 -17.04 6.65 16.32
CA TRP A 28 -18.14 5.73 16.00
C TRP A 28 -18.92 6.29 14.81
N VAL A 29 -19.11 5.49 13.78
CA VAL A 29 -19.73 5.90 12.52
C VAL A 29 -20.99 5.08 12.22
N CYS A 30 -21.93 5.70 11.54
CA CYS A 30 -23.10 4.98 11.04
C CYS A 30 -22.75 4.20 9.76
N PRO A 31 -23.02 2.88 9.68
CA PRO A 31 -22.76 2.10 8.48
C PRO A 31 -23.55 2.54 7.23
N MET A 32 -24.71 3.17 7.43
CA MET A 32 -25.58 3.65 6.36
C MET A 32 -25.36 5.14 6.01
N ASP A 33 -24.96 5.94 7.00
CA ASP A 33 -24.72 7.37 6.87
C ASP A 33 -23.28 7.67 7.31
N PRO A 34 -22.26 7.47 6.46
CA PRO A 34 -20.85 7.56 6.85
C PRO A 34 -20.42 8.94 7.35
N ASP A 35 -21.21 9.98 7.11
CA ASP A 35 -21.04 11.33 7.61
C ASP A 35 -21.54 11.53 9.06
N VAL A 36 -22.20 10.53 9.65
CA VAL A 36 -22.67 10.57 11.04
C VAL A 36 -21.63 9.92 11.95
N HIS A 37 -20.93 10.76 12.72
CA HIS A 37 -19.88 10.37 13.65
C HIS A 37 -20.26 10.66 15.10
N ALA A 38 -19.74 9.87 16.05
CA ALA A 38 -19.91 10.07 17.49
C ALA A 38 -18.67 9.61 18.28
N ALA A 39 -18.38 10.29 19.37
CA ALA A 39 -17.27 9.95 20.26
C ALA A 39 -17.56 8.72 21.17
N LYS A 40 -18.76 8.16 21.12
CA LYS A 40 -19.23 7.04 21.96
C LYS A 40 -20.14 6.12 21.17
N PRO A 41 -20.24 4.84 21.58
CA PRO A 41 -21.25 3.93 21.02
C PRO A 41 -22.66 4.50 21.18
N GLY A 42 -23.51 4.28 20.20
CA GLY A 42 -24.86 4.82 20.19
C GLY A 42 -25.69 4.33 19.02
N VAL A 43 -26.73 5.11 18.71
CA VAL A 43 -27.65 4.87 17.61
C VAL A 43 -27.61 6.07 16.68
N CYS A 44 -27.58 5.83 15.38
CA CYS A 44 -27.63 6.88 14.37
C CYS A 44 -28.94 7.67 14.49
N PRO A 45 -28.88 9.01 14.63
CA PRO A 45 -30.11 9.81 14.76
C PRO A 45 -30.90 9.89 13.45
N ARG A 46 -30.30 9.53 12.32
CA ARG A 46 -30.89 9.59 10.98
C ARG A 46 -31.61 8.30 10.61
N CYS A 47 -30.96 7.14 10.76
CA CYS A 47 -31.51 5.85 10.31
C CYS A 47 -31.81 4.86 11.43
N GLY A 48 -31.46 5.16 12.71
CA GLY A 48 -31.72 4.27 13.85
C GLY A 48 -30.78 3.08 13.99
N MET A 49 -29.81 2.89 13.10
CA MET A 49 -28.82 1.80 13.20
C MET A 49 -27.81 2.03 14.32
N LYS A 50 -27.32 0.95 14.90
CA LYS A 50 -26.20 1.04 15.86
C LYS A 50 -24.96 1.57 15.17
N LEU A 51 -24.30 2.53 15.79
CA LEU A 51 -22.99 3.01 15.36
C LEU A 51 -21.95 1.89 15.57
N VAL A 52 -21.02 1.79 14.65
CA VAL A 52 -19.86 0.88 14.72
C VAL A 52 -18.58 1.68 14.90
N LEU A 53 -17.55 1.06 15.47
CA LEU A 53 -16.26 1.71 15.61
C LEU A 53 -15.73 2.03 14.20
N HIS A 54 -15.37 3.30 13.99
CA HIS A 54 -14.76 3.73 12.73
C HIS A 54 -13.40 3.05 12.56
N VAL A 55 -13.23 2.39 11.45
CA VAL A 55 -11.91 1.96 11.00
C VAL A 55 -11.39 3.10 10.13
N PRO A 56 -10.29 3.77 10.51
CA PRO A 56 -9.72 4.82 9.70
C PRO A 56 -9.55 4.39 8.24
N ASP A 57 -9.79 5.31 7.32
CA ASP A 57 -9.52 5.04 5.90
C ASP A 57 -8.11 4.48 5.78
N ARG A 58 -7.97 3.33 5.11
CA ARG A 58 -6.67 2.71 4.93
C ARG A 58 -5.81 3.66 4.10
N VAL A 59 -4.78 4.19 4.74
CA VAL A 59 -3.73 4.87 4.00
C VAL A 59 -2.93 3.79 3.27
N GLU A 60 -3.04 3.76 1.95
CA GLU A 60 -2.29 2.84 1.11
C GLU A 60 -0.89 3.39 0.85
N TYR A 61 0.12 2.56 1.14
CA TYR A 61 1.51 2.87 0.85
C TYR A 61 1.90 2.24 -0.50
N PRO A 62 2.21 3.05 -1.52
CA PRO A 62 2.63 2.52 -2.81
C PRO A 62 3.88 1.64 -2.69
N LEU A 63 3.86 0.49 -3.34
CA LEU A 63 5.00 -0.41 -3.44
C LEU A 63 5.59 -0.37 -4.84
N GLU A 64 6.78 0.21 -4.98
CA GLU A 64 7.56 0.13 -6.21
C GLU A 64 8.32 -1.18 -6.27
N VAL A 65 8.25 -1.85 -7.40
CA VAL A 65 8.98 -3.09 -7.66
C VAL A 65 9.82 -2.94 -8.90
N THR A 66 11.11 -3.17 -8.77
CA THR A 66 12.05 -3.25 -9.89
C THR A 66 12.81 -4.57 -9.83
N THR A 67 13.43 -4.97 -10.94
CA THR A 67 14.14 -6.24 -11.04
C THR A 67 15.55 -6.04 -11.58
N SER A 68 16.45 -6.93 -11.16
CA SER A 68 17.80 -7.00 -11.73
C SER A 68 18.14 -8.47 -12.05
N PRO A 69 18.33 -8.81 -13.33
CA PRO A 69 18.19 -7.97 -14.52
C PRO A 69 16.76 -7.45 -14.73
N GLU A 70 16.58 -6.37 -15.51
CA GLU A 70 15.27 -5.79 -15.80
C GLU A 70 14.32 -6.79 -16.49
N ALA A 71 14.86 -7.51 -17.46
CA ALA A 71 14.13 -8.59 -18.14
C ALA A 71 14.33 -9.92 -17.42
N LEU A 72 13.29 -10.41 -16.79
CA LEU A 72 13.28 -11.72 -16.13
C LEU A 72 13.19 -12.85 -17.16
N ARG A 73 13.96 -13.92 -16.93
CA ARG A 73 13.89 -15.14 -17.73
C ARG A 73 13.60 -16.36 -16.87
N PRO A 74 12.75 -17.29 -17.34
CA PRO A 74 12.47 -18.50 -16.61
C PRO A 74 13.72 -19.30 -16.29
N GLY A 75 13.85 -19.75 -15.05
CA GLY A 75 14.97 -20.55 -14.59
C GLY A 75 16.28 -19.79 -14.37
N GLU A 76 16.34 -18.48 -14.62
CA GLU A 76 17.50 -17.64 -14.29
C GLU A 76 17.33 -16.94 -12.95
N ALA A 77 18.44 -16.69 -12.27
CA ALA A 77 18.45 -15.95 -11.02
C ALA A 77 18.21 -14.46 -11.28
N ALA A 78 17.36 -13.86 -10.46
CA ALA A 78 17.09 -12.43 -10.48
C ALA A 78 16.91 -11.89 -9.07
N THR A 79 17.02 -10.59 -8.91
CA THR A 79 16.75 -9.89 -7.65
C THR A 79 15.52 -9.01 -7.81
N LEU A 80 14.54 -9.18 -6.96
CA LEU A 80 13.45 -8.24 -6.75
C LEU A 80 13.94 -7.14 -5.82
N ILE A 81 13.68 -5.91 -6.19
CA ILE A 81 14.00 -4.71 -5.40
C ILE A 81 12.69 -3.99 -5.14
N LEU A 82 12.29 -3.92 -3.87
CA LEU A 82 11.02 -3.35 -3.45
C LEU A 82 11.27 -2.07 -2.65
N ARG A 83 10.49 -1.02 -2.91
CA ARG A 83 10.48 0.22 -2.14
C ARG A 83 9.07 0.58 -1.76
N VAL A 84 8.83 0.68 -0.48
CA VAL A 84 7.57 1.22 0.05
C VAL A 84 7.70 2.74 0.07
N LEU A 85 6.75 3.44 -0.52
CA LEU A 85 6.74 4.89 -0.56
C LEU A 85 5.72 5.44 0.44
N ASP A 86 6.09 6.52 1.09
CA ASP A 86 5.18 7.31 1.88
C ASP A 86 4.17 8.01 0.95
N PRO A 87 2.85 7.87 1.17
CA PRO A 87 1.84 8.36 0.24
C PRO A 87 1.76 9.88 0.15
N GLU A 88 2.22 10.61 1.18
CA GLU A 88 2.18 12.07 1.19
C GLU A 88 3.42 12.67 0.55
N THR A 89 4.59 12.08 0.82
CA THR A 89 5.88 12.66 0.42
C THR A 89 6.53 11.97 -0.77
N SER A 90 6.01 10.80 -1.18
CA SER A 90 6.60 9.91 -2.20
C SER A 90 8.06 9.52 -1.91
N ARG A 91 8.49 9.63 -0.66
CA ARG A 91 9.83 9.22 -0.23
C ARG A 91 9.83 7.79 0.28
N PRO A 92 10.94 7.05 0.13
CA PRO A 92 11.06 5.72 0.69
C PRO A 92 10.85 5.70 2.20
N VAL A 93 9.94 4.84 2.66
CA VAL A 93 9.75 4.53 4.07
C VAL A 93 10.99 3.79 4.58
N ARG A 94 11.52 4.18 5.72
CA ARG A 94 12.74 3.59 6.29
C ARG A 94 12.51 2.86 7.61
N ARG A 95 11.36 3.05 8.23
CA ARG A 95 11.03 2.42 9.51
C ARG A 95 9.77 1.59 9.36
N PHE A 96 9.89 0.34 9.79
CA PHE A 96 8.81 -0.63 9.78
C PHE A 96 8.73 -1.30 11.15
N ASP A 97 7.53 -1.68 11.55
CA ASP A 97 7.31 -2.51 12.71
C ASP A 97 7.52 -3.98 12.35
N ILE A 98 8.09 -4.74 13.28
CA ILE A 98 8.32 -6.18 13.09
C ILE A 98 7.02 -6.92 13.36
N VAL A 99 6.59 -7.71 12.40
CA VAL A 99 5.44 -8.59 12.53
C VAL A 99 5.85 -10.01 12.14
N HIS A 100 5.52 -10.98 12.98
CA HIS A 100 5.96 -12.37 12.79
C HIS A 100 7.47 -12.49 12.52
N GLU A 101 8.27 -11.77 13.33
CA GLU A 101 9.74 -11.75 13.29
C GLU A 101 10.37 -11.11 12.05
N LYS A 102 9.59 -10.54 11.14
CA LYS A 102 10.07 -9.95 9.88
C LYS A 102 9.51 -8.55 9.66
N LEU A 103 10.22 -7.76 8.86
CA LEU A 103 9.77 -6.43 8.45
C LEU A 103 8.86 -6.47 7.21
N MET A 104 8.98 -7.51 6.40
CA MET A 104 8.17 -7.71 5.21
C MET A 104 8.04 -9.20 4.91
N HIS A 105 6.84 -9.64 4.59
CA HIS A 105 6.55 -10.95 4.02
C HIS A 105 6.17 -10.78 2.55
N LEU A 106 6.74 -11.58 1.68
CA LEU A 106 6.45 -11.54 0.26
C LEU A 106 5.94 -12.88 -0.21
N PHE A 107 4.84 -12.85 -0.94
CA PHE A 107 4.26 -14.02 -1.59
C PHE A 107 4.27 -13.82 -3.10
N LEU A 108 4.69 -14.83 -3.83
CA LEU A 108 4.60 -14.88 -5.28
C LEU A 108 3.81 -16.12 -5.70
N VAL A 109 2.81 -15.90 -6.55
CA VAL A 109 1.96 -16.97 -7.07
C VAL A 109 1.90 -16.86 -8.58
N SER A 110 2.24 -17.94 -9.30
CA SER A 110 2.06 -17.97 -10.75
C SER A 110 0.58 -17.99 -11.13
N GLU A 111 0.24 -17.46 -12.29
CA GLU A 111 -1.15 -17.41 -12.78
C GLU A 111 -1.81 -18.79 -12.85
N ASN A 112 -1.04 -19.85 -13.20
CA ASN A 112 -1.52 -21.22 -13.24
C ASN A 112 -1.56 -21.92 -11.88
N LEU A 113 -1.19 -21.23 -10.79
CA LEU A 113 -1.17 -21.70 -9.40
C LEU A 113 -0.19 -22.87 -9.14
N GLU A 114 0.74 -23.17 -10.06
CA GLU A 114 1.71 -24.27 -9.92
C GLU A 114 2.98 -23.85 -9.16
N TYR A 115 3.21 -22.52 -9.02
CA TYR A 115 4.32 -21.99 -8.27
C TYR A 115 3.83 -21.07 -7.16
N PHE A 116 4.34 -21.31 -5.96
CA PHE A 116 4.13 -20.49 -4.79
C PHE A 116 5.46 -20.28 -4.06
N LEU A 117 5.75 -19.04 -3.74
CA LEU A 117 6.88 -18.66 -2.89
C LEU A 117 6.35 -17.80 -1.74
N HIS A 118 6.76 -18.10 -0.51
CA HIS A 118 6.67 -17.22 0.65
C HIS A 118 8.09 -17.01 1.16
N ASP A 119 8.55 -15.76 1.14
CA ASP A 119 9.90 -15.41 1.57
C ASP A 119 9.93 -14.00 2.18
N HIS A 120 11.09 -13.64 2.74
CA HIS A 120 11.27 -12.42 3.52
C HIS A 120 12.37 -11.56 2.89
N PRO A 121 12.01 -10.51 2.12
CA PRO A 121 12.98 -9.60 1.53
C PRO A 121 13.88 -8.95 2.59
N VAL A 122 15.17 -8.85 2.29
CA VAL A 122 16.19 -8.32 3.20
C VAL A 122 16.24 -6.79 3.08
N PRO A 123 16.07 -6.05 4.19
CA PRO A 123 16.16 -4.60 4.18
C PRO A 123 17.57 -4.12 3.83
N GLN A 124 17.67 -2.99 3.14
CA GLN A 124 18.91 -2.35 2.72
C GLN A 124 19.02 -0.94 3.32
N ASP A 125 20.24 -0.41 3.41
CA ASP A 125 20.50 0.92 3.96
C ASP A 125 19.85 2.06 3.16
N ASP A 126 19.57 1.82 1.87
CA ASP A 126 18.88 2.78 0.99
C ASP A 126 17.35 2.82 1.18
N GLY A 127 16.81 2.00 2.09
CA GLY A 127 15.39 1.87 2.37
C GLY A 127 14.66 0.93 1.43
N SER A 128 15.36 0.24 0.53
CA SER A 128 14.78 -0.84 -0.28
C SER A 128 14.84 -2.17 0.47
N PHE A 129 14.04 -3.11 -0.02
CA PHE A 129 14.15 -4.53 0.34
C PHE A 129 14.58 -5.32 -0.87
N ARG A 130 15.38 -6.36 -0.67
CA ARG A 130 15.86 -7.22 -1.76
C ARG A 130 15.53 -8.69 -1.50
N LEU A 131 15.10 -9.36 -2.55
CA LEU A 131 14.87 -10.80 -2.55
C LEU A 131 15.43 -11.43 -3.81
N SER A 132 16.29 -12.44 -3.67
CA SER A 132 16.75 -13.25 -4.80
C SER A 132 15.69 -14.28 -5.14
N VAL A 133 15.30 -14.35 -6.41
CA VAL A 133 14.29 -15.29 -6.90
C VAL A 133 14.78 -16.05 -8.13
N LYS A 134 14.21 -17.22 -8.35
CA LYS A 134 14.38 -18.00 -9.57
C LYS A 134 13.01 -18.51 -9.99
N LEU A 135 12.37 -17.80 -10.92
CA LEU A 135 11.03 -18.12 -11.37
C LEU A 135 11.07 -19.26 -12.39
N PRO A 136 10.33 -20.36 -12.19
CA PRO A 136 10.42 -21.53 -13.06
C PRO A 136 9.76 -21.33 -14.43
N TYR A 137 8.76 -20.45 -14.50
CA TYR A 137 7.93 -20.26 -15.70
C TYR A 137 7.99 -18.80 -16.18
N GLY A 138 7.76 -18.60 -17.48
CA GLY A 138 7.34 -17.32 -18.03
C GLY A 138 5.85 -17.08 -17.77
N GLY A 139 5.39 -15.82 -17.92
CA GLY A 139 4.00 -15.44 -17.72
C GLY A 139 3.80 -14.50 -16.55
N MET A 140 2.56 -14.39 -16.10
CA MET A 140 2.20 -13.48 -15.02
C MET A 140 2.34 -14.13 -13.64
N TYR A 141 2.81 -13.32 -12.70
CA TYR A 141 2.85 -13.66 -11.28
C TYR A 141 2.10 -12.61 -10.49
N ARG A 142 1.29 -13.06 -9.55
CA ARG A 142 0.71 -12.18 -8.53
C ARG A 142 1.69 -12.05 -7.38
N MET A 143 1.98 -10.82 -6.99
CA MET A 143 2.79 -10.49 -5.82
C MET A 143 1.88 -9.92 -4.74
N LEU A 144 2.06 -10.39 -3.52
CA LEU A 144 1.44 -9.85 -2.32
C LEU A 144 2.57 -9.55 -1.33
N ALA A 145 2.56 -8.36 -0.77
CA ALA A 145 3.56 -7.94 0.21
C ALA A 145 2.87 -7.45 1.48
N ASP A 146 3.13 -8.13 2.59
CA ASP A 146 2.63 -7.75 3.91
C ASP A 146 3.75 -7.03 4.67
N PHE A 147 3.50 -5.78 5.07
CA PHE A 147 4.45 -4.93 5.79
C PHE A 147 3.72 -3.87 6.63
N TYR A 148 4.42 -3.32 7.63
CA TYR A 148 3.86 -2.38 8.60
C TYR A 148 4.76 -1.14 8.70
N PRO A 149 4.45 -0.04 7.98
CA PRO A 149 5.17 1.21 8.18
C PRO A 149 5.00 1.69 9.62
N ALA A 150 6.11 2.04 10.29
CA ALA A 150 6.09 2.40 11.70
C ALA A 150 5.14 3.57 11.99
N GLY A 151 4.19 3.35 12.89
CA GLY A 151 3.17 4.33 13.25
C GLY A 151 2.00 4.43 12.28
N SER A 152 1.84 3.47 11.37
CA SER A 152 0.74 3.39 10.42
C SER A 152 -0.04 2.07 10.58
N VAL A 153 -0.95 1.82 9.64
CA VAL A 153 -1.75 0.59 9.60
C VAL A 153 -1.07 -0.49 8.77
N PRO A 154 -1.40 -1.78 9.03
CA PRO A 154 -0.92 -2.89 8.22
C PRO A 154 -1.25 -2.71 6.74
N GLN A 155 -0.31 -3.10 5.88
CA GLN A 155 -0.46 -3.09 4.42
C GLN A 155 -0.38 -4.51 3.87
N LEU A 156 -1.26 -4.84 2.91
CA LEU A 156 -1.25 -6.11 2.17
C LEU A 156 -1.62 -5.86 0.70
#